data_cfa70c8b9aaa0ade9d10059a420fb838
#
_entry.id   cfa70c8b9aaa0ade9d10059a420fb838
#
_cell.length_a   1.000
_cell.length_b   1.000
_cell.length_c   1.000
_cell.angle_alpha   90.00
_cell.angle_beta   90.00
_cell.angle_gamma   90.00
#
_symmetry.space_group_name_H-M   'P 1'
#
loop_
_entity.id
_entity.type
_entity.pdbx_description
1 polymer ?
#
loop_
_entity_poly.entity_id
_entity_poly.type
_entity_poly.pdbx_seq_one_letter_code
_entity_poly.pdbx_strand_id
1 'polypeptide(L)'
;MKLYKLKDVATIEISGVDKKFKEDEIPIYLCNFTDVYYNWAITSDIRNNFIAASANKKEIDRFKLRKGQVALTKDSETRYDIGISTYIAEDFKDVILGYHCALITPNKDKINGKYLNAFIHSDYIRKYFENSASGSGQRYSLSVQTLEDMPILLPSIEKQQHIGKILSDIDRKIALNKAINHNLVVSHHWHFTLSSPDHSLGEVVTHPAA
;
A
#
# COMPACT_ATOMS: atom_id res chain seq x y z
N MET A 1 -15.34 2.52 25.70
CA MET A 1 -15.27 2.44 24.24
C MET A 1 -16.53 1.78 23.72
N LYS A 2 -17.10 2.28 22.63
CA LYS A 2 -18.31 1.73 22.02
C LYS A 2 -17.94 0.93 20.77
N LEU A 3 -18.60 -0.20 20.58
CA LEU A 3 -18.43 -1.06 19.41
C LEU A 3 -19.41 -0.63 18.31
N TYR A 4 -18.91 -0.50 17.10
CA TYR A 4 -19.66 -0.17 15.89
C TYR A 4 -19.36 -1.20 14.80
N LYS A 5 -20.14 -1.20 13.73
CA LYS A 5 -19.79 -1.88 12.48
C LYS A 5 -19.10 -0.88 11.55
N LEU A 6 -18.20 -1.34 10.68
CA LEU A 6 -17.47 -0.45 9.77
C LEU A 6 -18.43 0.38 8.90
N LYS A 7 -19.53 -0.19 8.42
CA LYS A 7 -20.55 0.52 7.64
C LYS A 7 -21.21 1.71 8.36
N ASP A 8 -21.20 1.72 9.71
CA ASP A 8 -21.77 2.82 10.49
C ASP A 8 -20.88 4.07 10.49
N VAL A 9 -19.61 3.91 10.09
CA VAL A 9 -18.56 4.95 10.21
C VAL A 9 -17.74 5.15 8.93
N ALA A 10 -17.96 4.34 7.89
CA ALA A 10 -17.26 4.44 6.60
C ALA A 10 -18.13 3.89 5.47
N THR A 11 -17.85 4.30 4.24
CA THR A 11 -18.34 3.62 3.02
C THR A 11 -17.29 2.67 2.48
N ILE A 12 -17.72 1.56 1.88
CA ILE A 12 -16.85 0.51 1.37
C ILE A 12 -17.21 0.24 -0.07
N GLU A 13 -16.23 0.25 -0.95
CA GLU A 13 -16.39 0.01 -2.37
C GLU A 13 -15.35 -0.98 -2.87
N ILE A 14 -15.78 -2.00 -3.59
CA ILE A 14 -14.88 -2.99 -4.18
C ILE A 14 -14.44 -2.52 -5.56
N SER A 15 -13.13 -2.45 -5.79
CA SER A 15 -12.60 -2.12 -7.10
C SER A 15 -12.61 -3.34 -8.01
N GLY A 16 -13.09 -3.10 -9.25
CA GLY A 16 -13.02 -4.04 -10.36
C GLY A 16 -12.10 -3.58 -11.48
N VAL A 17 -11.34 -2.50 -11.28
CA VAL A 17 -10.50 -1.89 -12.33
C VAL A 17 -9.29 -2.77 -12.62
N ASP A 18 -9.19 -3.25 -13.85
CA ASP A 18 -8.12 -4.13 -14.30
C ASP A 18 -6.91 -3.36 -14.88
N LYS A 19 -5.85 -4.09 -15.25
CA LYS A 19 -4.59 -3.52 -15.76
C LYS A 19 -4.59 -3.26 -17.26
N LYS A 20 -5.74 -3.37 -17.93
CA LYS A 20 -5.80 -3.28 -19.39
C LYS A 20 -5.88 -1.84 -19.86
N PHE A 21 -5.32 -1.58 -21.04
CA PHE A 21 -5.56 -0.37 -21.79
C PHE A 21 -6.71 -0.60 -22.78
N LYS A 22 -7.63 0.37 -22.85
CA LYS A 22 -8.70 0.43 -23.84
C LYS A 22 -8.66 1.80 -24.52
N GLU A 23 -8.89 1.82 -25.83
CA GLU A 23 -8.69 3.02 -26.66
C GLU A 23 -9.59 4.21 -26.26
N ASP A 24 -10.79 3.94 -25.75
CA ASP A 24 -11.78 4.97 -25.38
C ASP A 24 -11.72 5.39 -23.91
N GLU A 25 -10.73 4.91 -23.16
CA GLU A 25 -10.58 5.18 -21.73
C GLU A 25 -9.48 6.19 -21.43
N ILE A 26 -9.57 6.81 -20.26
CA ILE A 26 -8.63 7.83 -19.80
C ILE A 26 -7.39 7.13 -19.21
N PRO A 27 -6.16 7.50 -19.62
CA PRO A 27 -4.93 6.99 -19.01
C PRO A 27 -4.85 7.33 -17.52
N ILE A 28 -4.53 6.33 -16.71
CA ILE A 28 -4.39 6.43 -15.25
C ILE A 28 -3.21 5.57 -14.75
N TYR A 29 -2.95 5.66 -13.45
CA TYR A 29 -2.09 4.74 -12.74
C TYR A 29 -2.91 3.91 -11.76
N LEU A 30 -2.59 2.62 -11.65
CA LEU A 30 -3.22 1.70 -10.70
C LEU A 30 -2.35 1.50 -9.47
N CYS A 31 -2.90 1.84 -8.31
CA CYS A 31 -2.45 1.32 -7.03
C CYS A 31 -2.98 -0.12 -6.90
N ASN A 32 -2.10 -1.07 -7.06
CA ASN A 32 -2.42 -2.50 -7.15
C ASN A 32 -2.45 -3.19 -5.79
N PHE A 33 -2.82 -4.47 -5.81
CA PHE A 33 -2.76 -5.37 -4.66
C PHE A 33 -1.38 -5.33 -3.95
N THR A 34 -0.28 -5.42 -4.69
CA THR A 34 1.08 -5.38 -4.13
C THR A 34 1.42 -4.06 -3.47
N ASP A 35 0.94 -2.93 -4.02
CA ASP A 35 1.15 -1.62 -3.42
C ASP A 35 0.40 -1.49 -2.08
N VAL A 36 -0.83 -2.01 -2.01
CA VAL A 36 -1.62 -2.07 -0.77
C VAL A 36 -0.97 -3.00 0.25
N TYR A 37 -0.50 -4.16 -0.20
CA TYR A 37 0.02 -5.22 0.66
C TYR A 37 1.34 -4.86 1.36
N TYR A 38 2.26 -4.22 0.65
CA TYR A 38 3.61 -3.96 1.16
C TYR A 38 3.83 -2.59 1.79
N ASN A 39 2.84 -1.70 1.74
CA ASN A 39 2.99 -0.35 2.25
C ASN A 39 1.98 -0.05 3.36
N TRP A 40 2.47 0.49 4.48
CA TRP A 40 1.62 1.04 5.53
C TRP A 40 0.83 2.27 5.05
N ALA A 41 1.45 3.08 4.22
CA ALA A 41 0.85 4.27 3.63
C ALA A 41 1.24 4.42 2.16
N ILE A 42 0.29 4.89 1.36
CA ILE A 42 0.48 5.27 -0.03
C ILE A 42 0.81 6.76 -0.08
N THR A 43 2.02 7.06 -0.56
CA THR A 43 2.56 8.41 -0.75
C THR A 43 3.01 8.61 -2.19
N SER A 44 3.31 9.85 -2.57
CA SER A 44 3.85 10.17 -3.90
C SER A 44 5.24 9.54 -4.16
N ASP A 45 5.98 9.21 -3.11
CA ASP A 45 7.32 8.61 -3.21
C ASP A 45 7.30 7.24 -3.92
N ILE A 46 6.19 6.49 -3.81
CA ILE A 46 6.03 5.18 -4.47
C ILE A 46 5.32 5.27 -5.82
N ARG A 47 5.06 6.49 -6.34
CA ARG A 47 4.34 6.68 -7.59
C ARG A 47 4.92 5.91 -8.77
N ASN A 48 6.24 5.78 -8.83
CA ASN A 48 6.93 5.06 -9.89
C ASN A 48 6.67 3.54 -9.90
N ASN A 49 6.09 2.99 -8.83
CA ASN A 49 5.73 1.58 -8.72
C ASN A 49 4.33 1.32 -9.30
N PHE A 50 3.50 2.34 -9.48
CA PHE A 50 2.15 2.17 -9.97
C PHE A 50 2.14 1.75 -11.44
N ILE A 51 1.23 0.85 -11.78
CA ILE A 51 1.11 0.32 -13.14
C ILE A 51 0.25 1.28 -13.98
N ALA A 52 0.76 1.65 -15.15
CA ALA A 52 -0.02 2.41 -16.12
C ALA A 52 -1.16 1.53 -16.67
N ALA A 53 -2.36 2.09 -16.77
CA ALA A 53 -3.56 1.46 -17.29
C ALA A 53 -4.54 2.52 -17.82
N SER A 54 -5.75 2.11 -18.17
CA SER A 54 -6.84 3.05 -18.48
C SER A 54 -8.09 2.73 -17.65
N ALA A 55 -8.95 3.73 -17.48
CA ALA A 55 -10.24 3.56 -16.82
C ALA A 55 -11.28 4.53 -17.37
N ASN A 56 -12.53 4.17 -17.27
CA ASN A 56 -13.62 5.07 -17.62
C ASN A 56 -13.86 6.11 -16.51
N LYS A 57 -14.56 7.19 -16.86
CA LYS A 57 -14.80 8.29 -15.94
C LYS A 57 -15.50 7.86 -14.63
N LYS A 58 -16.44 6.91 -14.70
CA LYS A 58 -17.15 6.41 -13.49
C LYS A 58 -16.22 5.68 -12.53
N GLU A 59 -15.30 4.87 -13.08
CA GLU A 59 -14.29 4.17 -12.29
C GLU A 59 -13.32 5.15 -11.65
N ILE A 60 -12.87 6.17 -12.41
CA ILE A 60 -11.98 7.21 -11.88
C ILE A 60 -12.66 7.97 -10.75
N ASP A 61 -13.89 8.44 -10.93
CA ASP A 61 -14.62 9.20 -9.91
C ASP A 61 -14.82 8.38 -8.63
N ARG A 62 -15.03 7.07 -8.77
CA ARG A 62 -15.32 6.14 -7.70
C ARG A 62 -14.08 5.65 -6.94
N PHE A 63 -13.01 5.31 -7.65
CA PHE A 63 -11.84 4.64 -7.08
C PHE A 63 -10.59 5.51 -7.01
N LYS A 64 -10.69 6.80 -7.34
CA LYS A 64 -9.60 7.74 -7.17
C LYS A 64 -9.16 7.83 -5.72
N LEU A 65 -7.85 7.72 -5.51
CA LEU A 65 -7.27 7.75 -4.17
C LEU A 65 -7.23 9.17 -3.61
N ARG A 66 -7.82 9.33 -2.43
CA ARG A 66 -7.88 10.60 -1.70
C ARG A 66 -7.32 10.43 -0.30
N LYS A 67 -6.67 11.48 0.18
CA LYS A 67 -6.12 11.53 1.54
C LYS A 67 -7.19 11.19 2.59
N GLY A 68 -6.82 10.31 3.50
CA GLY A 68 -7.70 9.88 4.58
C GLY A 68 -8.44 8.59 4.32
N GLN A 69 -8.46 8.07 3.09
CA GLN A 69 -9.01 6.76 2.76
C GLN A 69 -8.07 5.64 3.21
N VAL A 70 -8.61 4.44 3.23
CA VAL A 70 -7.88 3.19 3.49
C VAL A 70 -8.19 2.22 2.35
N ALA A 71 -7.15 1.68 1.73
CA ALA A 71 -7.29 0.58 0.79
C ALA A 71 -7.01 -0.75 1.52
N LEU A 72 -7.67 -1.83 1.12
CA LEU A 72 -7.58 -3.14 1.77
C LEU A 72 -7.59 -4.24 0.73
N THR A 73 -6.69 -5.23 0.86
CA THR A 73 -6.69 -6.44 0.03
C THR A 73 -7.86 -7.34 0.44
N LYS A 74 -8.76 -7.66 -0.50
CA LYS A 74 -9.93 -8.49 -0.19
C LYS A 74 -9.78 -9.95 -0.58
N ASP A 75 -8.76 -10.28 -1.37
CA ASP A 75 -8.47 -11.64 -1.82
C ASP A 75 -7.06 -12.06 -1.38
N SER A 76 -6.84 -13.34 -1.09
CA SER A 76 -5.53 -13.90 -0.73
C SER A 76 -5.48 -15.40 -1.05
N GLU A 77 -4.27 -15.94 -1.18
CA GLU A 77 -4.03 -17.38 -1.30
C GLU A 77 -4.17 -18.11 0.02
N THR A 78 -4.06 -17.40 1.14
CA THR A 78 -4.18 -17.96 2.49
C THR A 78 -5.16 -17.16 3.35
N ARG A 79 -5.77 -17.82 4.35
CA ARG A 79 -6.66 -17.14 5.31
C ARG A 79 -5.91 -16.22 6.26
N TYR A 80 -4.63 -16.52 6.52
CA TYR A 80 -3.82 -15.79 7.50
C TYR A 80 -3.30 -14.47 6.98
N ASP A 81 -3.43 -14.24 5.68
CA ASP A 81 -2.80 -13.14 4.96
C ASP A 81 -3.83 -12.33 4.13
N ILE A 82 -5.06 -12.30 4.61
CA ILE A 82 -6.16 -11.58 3.98
C ILE A 82 -6.51 -10.31 4.77
N GLY A 83 -6.98 -9.28 4.08
CA GLY A 83 -7.41 -8.05 4.73
C GLY A 83 -6.26 -7.13 5.17
N ILE A 84 -5.11 -7.21 4.48
CA ILE A 84 -4.00 -6.27 4.68
C ILE A 84 -4.41 -4.91 4.15
N SER A 85 -4.18 -3.85 4.93
CA SER A 85 -4.63 -2.50 4.59
C SER A 85 -3.49 -1.49 4.53
N THR A 86 -3.72 -0.41 3.80
CA THR A 86 -2.82 0.74 3.67
C THR A 86 -3.59 2.04 3.78
N TYR A 87 -2.99 3.05 4.39
CA TYR A 87 -3.54 4.39 4.51
C TYR A 87 -3.18 5.24 3.29
N ILE A 88 -4.14 5.96 2.71
CA ILE A 88 -3.88 6.91 1.63
C ILE A 88 -3.46 8.25 2.25
N ALA A 89 -2.17 8.58 2.13
CA ALA A 89 -1.57 9.72 2.82
C ALA A 89 -1.74 11.05 2.09
N GLU A 90 -2.04 11.02 0.79
CA GLU A 90 -2.09 12.18 -0.10
C GLU A 90 -3.29 12.10 -1.06
N ASP A 91 -3.63 13.23 -1.68
CA ASP A 91 -4.61 13.27 -2.76
C ASP A 91 -3.89 13.02 -4.11
N PHE A 92 -4.34 12.01 -4.83
CA PHE A 92 -3.79 11.69 -6.15
C PHE A 92 -4.71 12.20 -7.26
N LYS A 93 -4.12 12.76 -8.33
CA LYS A 93 -4.90 13.27 -9.47
C LYS A 93 -5.37 12.16 -10.41
N ASP A 94 -4.51 11.18 -10.64
CA ASP A 94 -4.57 10.16 -11.68
C ASP A 94 -4.26 8.75 -11.21
N VAL A 95 -4.26 8.50 -9.88
CA VAL A 95 -4.10 7.18 -9.29
C VAL A 95 -5.44 6.69 -8.77
N ILE A 96 -5.83 5.48 -9.18
CA ILE A 96 -7.04 4.81 -8.73
C ILE A 96 -6.71 3.43 -8.15
N LEU A 97 -7.62 2.87 -7.35
CA LEU A 97 -7.44 1.56 -6.75
C LEU A 97 -7.71 0.45 -7.77
N GLY A 98 -6.77 -0.50 -7.89
CA GLY A 98 -6.90 -1.67 -8.74
C GLY A 98 -7.81 -2.76 -8.16
N TYR A 99 -8.13 -3.76 -8.99
CA TYR A 99 -8.96 -4.90 -8.62
C TYR A 99 -8.34 -5.74 -7.49
N HIS A 100 -9.14 -6.63 -6.88
CA HIS A 100 -8.81 -7.39 -5.67
C HIS A 100 -8.65 -6.57 -4.39
N CYS A 101 -8.98 -5.28 -4.45
CA CYS A 101 -8.92 -4.38 -3.32
C CYS A 101 -10.28 -3.74 -3.02
N ALA A 102 -10.48 -3.36 -1.78
CA ALA A 102 -11.59 -2.54 -1.30
C ALA A 102 -11.09 -1.15 -0.95
N LEU A 103 -11.83 -0.12 -1.35
CA LEU A 103 -11.61 1.26 -0.93
C LEU A 103 -12.58 1.58 0.21
N ILE A 104 -12.03 1.97 1.34
CA ILE A 104 -12.79 2.37 2.53
C ILE A 104 -12.64 3.88 2.68
N THR A 105 -13.76 4.59 2.63
CA THR A 105 -13.81 6.04 2.83
C THR A 105 -14.39 6.34 4.20
N PRO A 106 -13.56 6.72 5.18
CA PRO A 106 -13.99 7.04 6.53
C PRO A 106 -14.89 8.28 6.58
N ASN A 107 -15.93 8.26 7.41
CA ASN A 107 -16.61 9.47 7.83
C ASN A 107 -15.71 10.23 8.81
N LYS A 108 -15.15 11.35 8.37
CA LYS A 108 -14.13 12.12 9.09
C LYS A 108 -14.59 12.62 10.47
N ASP A 109 -15.91 12.76 10.66
CA ASP A 109 -16.49 13.20 11.95
C ASP A 109 -16.54 12.06 12.97
N LYS A 110 -16.44 10.81 12.53
CA LYS A 110 -16.57 9.61 13.35
C LYS A 110 -15.25 8.86 13.52
N ILE A 111 -14.48 8.73 12.43
CA ILE A 111 -13.28 7.90 12.44
C ILE A 111 -12.14 8.50 11.62
N ASN A 112 -10.95 8.47 12.21
CA ASN A 112 -9.71 8.87 11.56
C ASN A 112 -9.16 7.72 10.70
N GLY A 113 -8.79 7.99 9.43
CA GLY A 113 -8.31 6.97 8.50
C GLY A 113 -7.02 6.28 8.94
N LYS A 114 -6.08 7.00 9.58
CA LYS A 114 -4.85 6.39 10.12
C LYS A 114 -5.15 5.45 11.28
N TYR A 115 -6.09 5.86 12.15
CA TYR A 115 -6.56 5.00 13.23
C TYR A 115 -7.25 3.75 12.68
N LEU A 116 -8.11 3.90 11.67
CA LEU A 116 -8.77 2.77 11.01
C LEU A 116 -7.74 1.79 10.45
N ASN A 117 -6.75 2.29 9.69
CA ASN A 117 -5.68 1.45 9.15
C ASN A 117 -4.95 0.68 10.26
N ALA A 118 -4.56 1.38 11.33
CA ALA A 118 -3.91 0.76 12.49
C ALA A 118 -4.79 -0.30 13.17
N PHE A 119 -6.09 -0.01 13.30
CA PHE A 119 -7.03 -0.94 13.92
C PHE A 119 -7.23 -2.21 13.10
N ILE A 120 -7.26 -2.08 11.76
CA ILE A 120 -7.32 -3.23 10.84
C ILE A 120 -6.10 -4.14 11.02
N HIS A 121 -4.92 -3.61 11.28
CA HIS A 121 -3.71 -4.39 11.54
C HIS A 121 -3.65 -5.05 12.92
N SER A 122 -4.64 -4.82 13.81
CA SER A 122 -4.67 -5.48 15.13
C SER A 122 -4.97 -6.98 15.01
N ASP A 123 -4.45 -7.77 15.95
CA ASP A 123 -4.73 -9.21 16.01
C ASP A 123 -6.23 -9.53 16.09
N TYR A 124 -6.99 -8.62 16.71
CA TYR A 124 -8.44 -8.76 16.82
C TYR A 124 -9.11 -8.78 15.45
N ILE A 125 -8.76 -7.86 14.57
CA ILE A 125 -9.34 -7.78 13.21
C ILE A 125 -8.72 -8.81 12.28
N ARG A 126 -7.44 -9.12 12.42
CA ARG A 126 -6.80 -10.20 11.65
C ARG A 126 -7.53 -11.53 11.89
N LYS A 127 -7.81 -11.90 13.14
CA LYS A 127 -8.60 -13.10 13.48
C LYS A 127 -10.03 -13.03 12.95
N TYR A 128 -10.65 -11.85 12.97
CA TYR A 128 -11.98 -11.66 12.38
C TYR A 128 -11.98 -11.98 10.88
N PHE A 129 -11.03 -11.45 10.11
CA PHE A 129 -10.92 -11.72 8.69
C PHE A 129 -10.55 -13.18 8.39
N GLU A 130 -9.61 -13.76 9.12
CA GLU A 130 -9.23 -15.16 9.01
C GLU A 130 -10.45 -16.08 9.16
N ASN A 131 -11.29 -15.85 10.17
CA ASN A 131 -12.47 -16.65 10.44
C ASN A 131 -13.63 -16.38 9.47
N SER A 132 -13.68 -15.19 8.86
CA SER A 132 -14.76 -14.75 7.97
C SER A 132 -14.45 -14.94 6.48
N ALA A 133 -13.19 -15.23 6.13
CA ALA A 133 -12.79 -15.44 4.76
C ALA A 133 -13.42 -16.71 4.19
N SER A 134 -14.09 -16.57 3.06
CA SER A 134 -14.67 -17.68 2.29
C SER A 134 -13.73 -18.09 1.15
N GLY A 135 -13.67 -19.40 0.85
CA GLY A 135 -12.84 -19.91 -0.24
C GLY A 135 -12.55 -21.39 -0.13
N SER A 136 -12.02 -21.98 -1.19
CA SER A 136 -11.79 -23.42 -1.37
C SER A 136 -10.30 -23.77 -1.52
N GLY A 137 -9.47 -23.39 -0.56
CA GLY A 137 -8.08 -23.86 -0.48
C GLY A 137 -7.07 -23.22 -1.46
N GLN A 138 -7.50 -22.71 -2.60
CA GLN A 138 -6.62 -22.02 -3.57
C GLN A 138 -6.77 -20.50 -3.53
N ARG A 139 -7.91 -20.00 -3.08
CA ARG A 139 -8.19 -18.57 -2.99
C ARG A 139 -9.25 -18.28 -1.94
N TYR A 140 -8.94 -17.35 -1.06
CA TYR A 140 -9.84 -16.82 -0.05
C TYR A 140 -10.25 -15.40 -0.41
N SER A 141 -11.48 -15.02 -0.06
CA SER A 141 -12.02 -13.70 -0.33
C SER A 141 -12.87 -13.20 0.83
N LEU A 142 -12.81 -11.89 1.09
CA LEU A 142 -13.70 -11.17 1.99
C LEU A 142 -14.89 -10.62 1.20
N SER A 143 -16.10 -10.96 1.62
CA SER A 143 -17.30 -10.40 1.04
C SER A 143 -17.48 -8.93 1.45
N VAL A 144 -18.27 -8.17 0.68
CA VAL A 144 -18.68 -6.80 1.06
C VAL A 144 -19.34 -6.82 2.44
N GLN A 145 -20.24 -7.77 2.68
CA GLN A 145 -20.92 -7.92 3.97
C GLN A 145 -19.94 -8.16 5.12
N THR A 146 -18.90 -8.97 4.92
CA THR A 146 -17.85 -9.18 5.91
C THR A 146 -17.13 -7.88 6.26
N LEU A 147 -16.79 -7.07 5.25
CA LEU A 147 -16.16 -5.78 5.47
C LEU A 147 -17.12 -4.78 6.17
N GLU A 148 -18.36 -4.72 5.74
CA GLU A 148 -19.39 -3.87 6.35
C GLU A 148 -19.65 -4.19 7.82
N ASP A 149 -19.67 -5.47 8.16
CA ASP A 149 -19.95 -5.97 9.51
C ASP A 149 -18.71 -6.04 10.40
N MET A 150 -17.53 -5.67 9.87
CA MET A 150 -16.29 -5.64 10.65
C MET A 150 -16.48 -4.82 11.93
N PRO A 151 -16.22 -5.44 13.11
CA PRO A 151 -16.36 -4.73 14.38
C PRO A 151 -15.27 -3.69 14.55
N ILE A 152 -15.64 -2.50 15.00
CA ILE A 152 -14.67 -1.42 15.23
C ILE A 152 -14.90 -0.76 16.58
N LEU A 153 -13.81 -0.64 17.36
CA LEU A 153 -13.83 0.06 18.65
C LEU A 153 -13.47 1.53 18.41
N LEU A 154 -14.36 2.44 18.80
CA LEU A 154 -14.13 3.87 18.63
C LEU A 154 -13.84 4.55 19.98
N PRO A 155 -12.60 4.97 20.23
CA PRO A 155 -12.29 5.99 21.22
C PRO A 155 -12.72 7.38 20.74
N SER A 156 -12.53 8.40 21.55
CA SER A 156 -12.76 9.78 21.10
C SER A 156 -11.87 10.14 19.91
N ILE A 157 -12.28 11.08 19.08
CA ILE A 157 -11.57 11.47 17.87
C ILE A 157 -10.13 11.96 18.18
N GLU A 158 -9.93 12.65 19.32
CA GLU A 158 -8.62 13.11 19.76
C GLU A 158 -7.69 11.91 20.06
N LYS A 159 -8.22 10.84 20.71
CA LYS A 159 -7.45 9.62 20.97
C LYS A 159 -7.12 8.88 19.66
N GLN A 160 -8.06 8.85 18.72
CA GLN A 160 -7.81 8.25 17.39
C GLN A 160 -6.70 9.01 16.66
N GLN A 161 -6.73 10.35 16.68
CA GLN A 161 -5.70 11.19 16.06
C GLN A 161 -4.33 10.98 16.71
N HIS A 162 -4.28 10.86 18.03
CA HIS A 162 -3.05 10.60 18.77
C HIS A 162 -2.45 9.24 18.40
N ILE A 163 -3.25 8.18 18.38
CA ILE A 163 -2.82 6.84 17.96
C ILE A 163 -2.31 6.87 16.52
N GLY A 164 -3.09 7.45 15.61
CA GLY A 164 -2.72 7.56 14.19
C GLY A 164 -1.42 8.36 13.98
N LYS A 165 -1.17 9.39 14.81
CA LYS A 165 0.08 10.16 14.76
C LYS A 165 1.28 9.32 15.18
N ILE A 166 1.20 8.63 16.33
CA ILE A 166 2.30 7.78 16.83
C ILE A 166 2.72 6.76 15.76
N LEU A 167 1.74 6.06 15.17
CA LEU A 167 2.03 5.04 14.17
C LEU A 167 2.63 5.64 12.88
N SER A 168 2.15 6.81 12.46
CA SER A 168 2.74 7.51 11.31
C SER A 168 4.17 8.00 11.58
N ASP A 169 4.47 8.40 12.81
CA ASP A 169 5.82 8.84 13.20
C ASP A 169 6.79 7.63 13.22
N ILE A 170 6.31 6.44 13.63
CA ILE A 170 7.07 5.19 13.57
C ILE A 170 7.35 4.80 12.12
N ASP A 171 6.33 4.80 11.27
CA ASP A 171 6.47 4.47 9.84
C ASP A 171 7.47 5.39 9.15
N ARG A 172 7.37 6.71 9.40
CA ARG A 172 8.34 7.69 8.89
C ARG A 172 9.77 7.37 9.33
N LYS A 173 9.99 6.97 10.60
CA LYS A 173 11.31 6.56 11.09
C LYS A 173 11.82 5.32 10.39
N ILE A 174 10.95 4.33 10.16
CA ILE A 174 11.31 3.11 9.41
C ILE A 174 11.71 3.46 7.97
N ALA A 175 10.94 4.30 7.28
CA ALA A 175 11.25 4.74 5.93
C ALA A 175 12.58 5.50 5.87
N LEU A 176 12.82 6.42 6.81
CA LEU A 176 14.07 7.17 6.91
C LEU A 176 15.27 6.24 7.14
N ASN A 177 15.16 5.29 8.06
CA ASN A 177 16.22 4.32 8.32
C ASN A 177 16.52 3.45 7.10
N LYS A 178 15.49 3.00 6.36
CA LYS A 178 15.68 2.28 5.09
C LYS A 178 16.44 3.13 4.06
N ALA A 179 16.07 4.40 3.91
CA ALA A 179 16.75 5.33 3.00
C ALA A 179 18.23 5.57 3.40
N ILE A 180 18.49 5.76 4.71
CA ILE A 180 19.87 5.90 5.24
C ILE A 180 20.69 4.63 4.95
N ASN A 181 20.14 3.45 5.24
CA ASN A 181 20.83 2.19 4.98
C ASN A 181 21.14 1.99 3.50
N HIS A 182 20.20 2.33 2.61
CA HIS A 182 20.40 2.28 1.16
C HIS A 182 21.56 3.20 0.74
N ASN A 183 21.57 4.44 1.22
CA ASN A 183 22.63 5.42 0.90
C ASN A 183 24.01 4.99 1.44
N LEU A 184 24.05 4.37 2.61
CA LEU A 184 25.30 3.83 3.19
C LEU A 184 25.86 2.70 2.32
N VAL A 185 25.02 1.79 1.85
CA VAL A 185 25.46 0.71 0.94
C VAL A 185 26.00 1.26 -0.37
N VAL A 186 25.30 2.23 -0.96
CA VAL A 186 25.74 2.88 -2.21
C VAL A 186 27.08 3.61 -2.01
N SER A 187 27.23 4.39 -0.92
CA SER A 187 28.47 5.09 -0.63
C SER A 187 29.65 4.14 -0.38
N HIS A 188 29.42 3.01 0.29
CA HIS A 188 30.46 2.00 0.52
C HIS A 188 30.92 1.34 -0.77
N HIS A 189 30.01 1.10 -1.71
CA HIS A 189 30.33 0.55 -3.03
C HIS A 189 31.20 1.51 -3.84
N TRP A 190 30.90 2.81 -3.82
CA TRP A 190 31.73 3.84 -4.47
C TRP A 190 33.14 3.94 -3.88
N HIS A 191 33.29 3.86 -2.56
CA HIS A 191 34.59 3.87 -1.92
C HIS A 191 35.44 2.65 -2.28
N PHE A 192 34.83 1.47 -2.40
CA PHE A 192 35.53 0.24 -2.79
C PHE A 192 35.99 0.27 -4.26
N THR A 193 35.19 0.80 -5.15
CA THR A 193 35.55 0.92 -6.58
C THR A 193 36.61 1.99 -6.85
N LEU A 194 36.72 3.05 -6.02
CA LEU A 194 37.73 4.09 -6.15
C LEU A 194 39.06 3.75 -5.45
N SER A 195 39.08 2.76 -4.57
CA SER A 195 40.27 2.35 -3.81
C SER A 195 40.99 1.12 -4.36
N SER A 196 40.51 0.52 -5.46
CA SER A 196 41.23 -0.56 -6.15
C SER A 196 42.37 0.06 -7.00
N PRO A 197 43.64 -0.13 -6.66
CA PRO A 197 44.74 0.33 -7.53
C PRO A 197 44.75 -0.57 -8.77
N ASP A 198 44.65 0.08 -9.92
CA ASP A 198 44.75 -0.55 -11.22
C ASP A 198 46.21 -1.01 -11.42
N HIS A 199 46.51 -2.28 -11.18
CA HIS A 199 47.75 -2.91 -11.53
C HIS A 199 47.54 -3.74 -12.80
N SER A 200 47.61 -3.07 -13.94
CA SER A 200 47.92 -3.73 -15.22
C SER A 200 48.50 -2.72 -16.23
N LEU A 201 49.75 -2.34 -16.01
CA LEU A 201 50.62 -1.93 -17.13
C LEU A 201 51.20 -3.20 -17.74
N GLY A 202 50.50 -3.75 -18.74
CA GLY A 202 51.06 -4.79 -19.61
C GLY A 202 52.14 -4.22 -20.48
N GLU A 203 53.38 -4.69 -20.29
CA GLU A 203 54.52 -4.43 -21.18
C GLU A 203 54.19 -4.90 -22.60
N VAL A 204 54.29 -3.95 -23.52
CA VAL A 204 54.31 -4.24 -24.97
C VAL A 204 55.72 -4.69 -25.31
N VAL A 205 55.93 -5.97 -25.45
CA VAL A 205 57.16 -6.54 -26.03
C VAL A 205 57.05 -6.46 -27.54
N THR A 206 57.80 -5.50 -28.15
CA THR A 206 58.03 -5.48 -29.60
C THR A 206 59.20 -6.39 -29.94
N HIS A 207 58.93 -7.47 -30.72
CA HIS A 207 60.00 -8.23 -31.41
C HIS A 207 60.30 -7.59 -32.76
N PRO A 208 61.58 -7.39 -33.08
CA PRO A 208 61.97 -6.99 -34.42
C PRO A 208 62.01 -8.19 -35.34
N ALA A 209 61.58 -7.97 -36.58
CA ALA A 209 61.67 -8.93 -37.67
C ALA A 209 63.12 -9.16 -38.11
N ALA A 210 63.45 -10.40 -38.42
CA ALA A 210 64.47 -10.82 -39.33
C ALA A 210 63.94 -11.89 -40.22
#